data_575ee347397a9dec8f1b302788c978cc
#
_entry.id   575ee347397a9dec8f1b302788c978cc
#
_cell.length_a   1.000
_cell.length_b   1.000
_cell.length_c   1.000
_cell.angle_alpha   90.00
_cell.angle_beta   90.00
_cell.angle_gamma   90.00
#
_symmetry.space_group_name_H-M   'P 1'
#
loop_
_entity.id
_entity.type
_entity.pdbx_description
1 polymer ?
#
loop_
_entity_poly.entity_id
_entity_poly.type
_entity_poly.pdbx_seq_one_letter_code
_entity_poly.pdbx_strand_id
1 'polypeptide(L)'
;LSKAAPHSDVLIVGAGSAGSVVAERLSAEPGCVVTVIEAGPALDDPGLLAQTANGLQLPIGVGSPLVRRYQTSLTDRPMRAHPIVRGATVGGSGAVNGGYFCRGLPRDFDRLSLPGWAWSDVLDSFRAIETDLDFSGPAHGGSGPIRVRRAHEMTGTTDRFITAAQRAGFDWIEDLNDCGPELVSGMGAVPLNIVDGVRTGSGAGFLLPALRRPNLTLRSRTRAARLRFAGTAAAGVDAIGPHGHLTLTADRIVLCAGAIQTAQLLMLSGIGPEEGLRSVGVPALRPLPVGTSFSDHPEWVLPTDWTVAPGRPVLEVVLSTVDGLEIRPYTGGFVAMTGDGTAGHADWPHIGVALMRPRARGRITLASADPEAPPRIEHRYDSEPEDVAALGQGAELARELARTATHVGEPVWSTSQHLCGTAPMGADTDPRAVVDHRCRVHGIDNLWVIDGSILPAITSRGPHATVVMIGHRAAEFVR
;
A
#
# COMPACT_ATOMS: atom_id res chain seq x y z
N LEU A 1 24.14 12.02 -34.17
CA LEU A 1 24.13 10.61 -33.77
C LEU A 1 23.16 10.49 -32.61
N SER A 2 21.95 9.95 -32.85
CA SER A 2 21.01 9.59 -31.81
C SER A 2 21.72 8.58 -30.89
N LYS A 3 21.98 8.94 -29.62
CA LYS A 3 22.42 7.95 -28.64
C LYS A 3 21.32 6.90 -28.56
N ALA A 4 21.69 5.63 -28.73
CA ALA A 4 20.77 4.52 -28.52
C ALA A 4 20.08 4.69 -27.14
N ALA A 5 18.79 4.39 -27.07
CA ALA A 5 18.05 4.43 -25.81
C ALA A 5 18.77 3.52 -24.79
N PRO A 6 18.90 3.94 -23.52
CA PRO A 6 19.48 3.08 -22.49
C PRO A 6 18.71 1.76 -22.41
N HIS A 7 19.40 0.66 -22.59
CA HIS A 7 18.83 -0.69 -22.55
C HIS A 7 19.19 -1.39 -21.25
N SER A 8 18.29 -2.19 -20.73
CA SER A 8 18.45 -3.00 -19.52
C SER A 8 17.85 -4.39 -19.72
N ASP A 9 18.33 -5.39 -19.00
CA ASP A 9 17.65 -6.70 -18.99
C ASP A 9 16.27 -6.60 -18.31
N VAL A 10 16.17 -5.76 -17.26
CA VAL A 10 14.93 -5.51 -16.56
C VAL A 10 14.73 -4.02 -16.29
N LEU A 11 13.57 -3.50 -16.66
CA LEU A 11 13.12 -2.16 -16.29
C LEU A 11 11.97 -2.24 -15.29
N ILE A 12 12.19 -1.69 -14.10
CA ILE A 12 11.19 -1.64 -13.02
C ILE A 12 10.58 -0.23 -12.98
N VAL A 13 9.26 -0.14 -13.06
CA VAL A 13 8.51 1.10 -12.99
C VAL A 13 7.94 1.28 -11.59
N GLY A 14 8.56 2.16 -10.81
CA GLY A 14 8.22 2.46 -9.43
C GLY A 14 9.18 1.82 -8.42
N ALA A 15 9.81 2.66 -7.60
CA ALA A 15 10.69 2.27 -6.48
C ALA A 15 9.91 2.17 -5.15
N GLY A 16 8.63 1.80 -5.20
CA GLY A 16 7.74 1.68 -4.04
C GLY A 16 8.02 0.45 -3.18
N SER A 17 7.04 0.08 -2.35
CA SER A 17 7.15 -1.02 -1.39
C SER A 17 7.56 -2.35 -2.03
N ALA A 18 6.96 -2.74 -3.15
CA ALA A 18 7.34 -3.95 -3.86
C ALA A 18 8.55 -3.73 -4.79
N GLY A 19 8.56 -2.62 -5.57
CA GLY A 19 9.61 -2.38 -6.56
C GLY A 19 11.01 -2.28 -5.97
N SER A 20 11.16 -1.75 -4.76
CA SER A 20 12.42 -1.74 -4.02
C SER A 20 12.95 -3.15 -3.74
N VAL A 21 12.07 -4.08 -3.41
CA VAL A 21 12.42 -5.48 -3.14
C VAL A 21 12.75 -6.22 -4.44
N VAL A 22 11.92 -6.03 -5.48
CA VAL A 22 12.15 -6.63 -6.80
C VAL A 22 13.50 -6.19 -7.35
N ALA A 23 13.83 -4.90 -7.24
CA ALA A 23 15.11 -4.35 -7.70
C ALA A 23 16.31 -4.97 -6.97
N GLU A 24 16.22 -5.09 -5.64
CA GLU A 24 17.26 -5.73 -4.83
C GLU A 24 17.47 -7.18 -5.24
N ARG A 25 16.38 -7.95 -5.35
CA ARG A 25 16.44 -9.39 -5.65
C ARG A 25 16.94 -9.68 -7.06
N LEU A 26 16.51 -8.91 -8.06
CA LEU A 26 16.96 -9.14 -9.44
C LEU A 26 18.40 -8.69 -9.67
N SER A 27 18.82 -7.58 -9.07
CA SER A 27 20.20 -7.09 -9.17
C SER A 27 21.20 -7.89 -8.33
N ALA A 28 20.74 -8.81 -7.48
CA ALA A 28 21.61 -9.77 -6.79
C ALA A 28 22.33 -10.71 -7.77
N GLU A 29 21.76 -10.93 -8.96
CA GLU A 29 22.41 -11.62 -10.06
C GLU A 29 23.31 -10.62 -10.83
N PRO A 30 24.67 -10.76 -10.77
CA PRO A 30 25.58 -9.76 -11.34
C PRO A 30 25.43 -9.59 -12.87
N GLY A 31 24.98 -10.63 -13.58
CA GLY A 31 24.73 -10.59 -15.02
C GLY A 31 23.42 -9.91 -15.42
N CYS A 32 22.54 -9.55 -14.48
CA CYS A 32 21.26 -8.92 -14.74
C CYS A 32 21.35 -7.40 -14.57
N VAL A 33 21.30 -6.65 -15.65
CA VAL A 33 21.28 -5.17 -15.62
C VAL A 33 19.88 -4.69 -15.32
N VAL A 34 19.70 -4.05 -14.17
CA VAL A 34 18.41 -3.55 -13.68
C VAL A 34 18.38 -2.04 -13.68
N THR A 35 17.35 -1.46 -14.31
CA THR A 35 17.03 -0.04 -14.19
C THR A 35 15.70 0.13 -13.46
N VAL A 36 15.67 0.99 -12.46
CA VAL A 36 14.44 1.40 -11.75
C VAL A 36 14.15 2.86 -12.09
N ILE A 37 12.91 3.16 -12.46
CA ILE A 37 12.44 4.54 -12.57
C ILE A 37 11.47 4.86 -11.44
N GLU A 38 11.61 6.05 -10.85
CA GLU A 38 10.77 6.54 -9.75
C GLU A 38 10.34 8.00 -10.06
N ALA A 39 9.04 8.25 -9.95
CA ALA A 39 8.48 9.57 -10.25
C ALA A 39 8.89 10.65 -9.25
N GLY A 40 9.06 10.26 -8.00
CA GLY A 40 9.47 11.14 -6.91
C GLY A 40 10.99 11.33 -6.79
N PRO A 41 11.43 12.08 -5.77
CA PRO A 41 12.85 12.28 -5.50
C PRO A 41 13.53 10.99 -5.04
N ALA A 42 14.82 10.85 -5.32
CA ALA A 42 15.69 9.95 -4.60
C ALA A 42 15.87 10.46 -3.16
N LEU A 43 16.17 9.54 -2.25
CA LEU A 43 16.49 9.88 -0.85
C LEU A 43 18.00 10.18 -0.69
N ASP A 44 18.59 10.87 -1.65
CA ASP A 44 19.95 11.40 -1.64
C ASP A 44 20.07 12.73 -0.90
N ASP A 45 18.96 13.44 -0.70
CA ASP A 45 18.84 14.60 0.17
C ASP A 45 18.71 14.13 1.63
N PRO A 46 19.65 14.52 2.55
CA PRO A 46 19.59 14.10 3.95
C PRO A 46 18.32 14.53 4.67
N GLY A 47 17.71 15.65 4.31
CA GLY A 47 16.46 16.14 4.90
C GLY A 47 15.28 15.26 4.51
N LEU A 48 15.18 14.86 3.24
CA LEU A 48 14.13 13.94 2.78
C LEU A 48 14.32 12.53 3.37
N LEU A 49 15.55 12.05 3.45
CA LEU A 49 15.87 10.79 4.10
C LEU A 49 15.45 10.80 5.57
N ALA A 50 15.78 11.88 6.31
CA ALA A 50 15.39 12.03 7.70
C ALA A 50 13.87 12.06 7.89
N GLN A 51 13.14 12.74 6.99
CA GLN A 51 11.67 12.76 7.03
C GLN A 51 11.06 11.36 6.83
N THR A 52 11.57 10.58 5.88
CA THR A 52 11.08 9.20 5.66
C THR A 52 11.48 8.25 6.79
N ALA A 53 12.64 8.47 7.42
CA ALA A 53 13.10 7.68 8.55
C ALA A 53 12.36 8.01 9.86
N ASN A 54 11.76 9.20 10.00
CA ASN A 54 11.01 9.55 11.21
C ASN A 54 9.71 8.74 11.30
N GLY A 55 9.69 7.73 12.18
CA GLY A 55 8.53 6.87 12.42
C GLY A 55 7.43 7.50 13.30
N LEU A 56 7.70 8.65 13.92
CA LEU A 56 6.78 9.32 14.84
C LEU A 56 5.94 10.39 14.14
N GLN A 57 6.16 10.60 12.84
CA GLN A 57 5.43 11.54 12.01
C GLN A 57 5.12 10.94 10.64
N LEU A 58 4.08 11.46 10.01
CA LEU A 58 3.72 11.17 8.62
C LEU A 58 4.21 12.33 7.73
N PRO A 59 5.22 12.13 6.87
CA PRO A 59 5.74 13.20 6.02
C PRO A 59 4.82 13.43 4.80
N ILE A 60 3.52 13.56 5.05
CA ILE A 60 2.45 13.68 4.05
C ILE A 60 1.77 15.07 4.07
N GLY A 61 2.32 16.03 4.79
CA GLY A 61 1.79 17.38 4.90
C GLY A 61 1.60 18.09 3.55
N VAL A 62 0.84 19.20 3.55
CA VAL A 62 0.63 20.02 2.36
C VAL A 62 1.99 20.52 1.84
N GLY A 63 2.27 20.30 0.54
CA GLY A 63 3.55 20.67 -0.06
C GLY A 63 4.68 19.64 0.10
N SER A 64 4.45 18.51 0.77
CA SER A 64 5.49 17.45 0.85
C SER A 64 5.84 16.94 -0.55
N PRO A 65 7.13 16.96 -0.94
CA PRO A 65 7.57 16.44 -2.23
C PRO A 65 7.62 14.90 -2.27
N LEU A 66 7.38 14.24 -1.12
CA LEU A 66 7.44 12.80 -0.95
C LEU A 66 6.14 12.11 -1.33
N VAL A 67 5.09 12.87 -1.66
CA VAL A 67 3.75 12.32 -1.91
C VAL A 67 3.08 12.90 -3.14
N ARG A 68 2.21 12.09 -3.74
CA ARG A 68 1.22 12.51 -4.72
C ARG A 68 -0.17 12.45 -4.11
N ARG A 69 -0.96 13.49 -4.36
CA ARG A 69 -2.35 13.60 -3.89
C ARG A 69 -3.31 13.35 -5.03
N TYR A 70 -4.40 12.65 -4.73
CA TYR A 70 -5.49 12.40 -5.67
C TYR A 70 -6.79 12.82 -5.02
N GLN A 71 -7.67 13.45 -5.79
CA GLN A 71 -9.06 13.61 -5.39
C GLN A 71 -9.83 12.33 -5.71
N THR A 72 -10.64 11.88 -4.79
CA THR A 72 -11.49 10.68 -4.94
C THR A 72 -12.88 10.95 -4.39
N SER A 73 -13.87 10.14 -4.76
CA SER A 73 -15.13 10.05 -4.04
C SER A 73 -15.15 8.81 -3.15
N LEU A 74 -15.46 8.97 -1.86
CA LEU A 74 -15.63 7.86 -0.93
C LEU A 74 -17.00 7.19 -1.08
N THR A 75 -18.04 8.01 -1.25
CA THR A 75 -19.44 7.57 -1.32
C THR A 75 -20.13 8.17 -2.54
N ASP A 76 -21.22 7.55 -2.97
CA ASP A 76 -22.03 8.00 -4.11
C ASP A 76 -23.24 8.84 -3.65
N ARG A 77 -23.82 8.54 -2.48
CA ARG A 77 -25.10 9.13 -2.02
C ARG A 77 -25.08 9.56 -0.54
N PRO A 78 -24.78 10.82 -0.22
CA PRO A 78 -24.27 11.86 -1.11
C PRO A 78 -22.82 11.59 -1.52
N MET A 79 -22.40 12.12 -2.65
CA MET A 79 -20.99 12.06 -3.08
C MET A 79 -20.11 12.84 -2.07
N ARG A 80 -19.10 12.15 -1.54
CA ARG A 80 -18.14 12.74 -0.60
C ARG A 80 -16.77 12.75 -1.21
N ALA A 81 -16.33 13.91 -1.65
CA ALA A 81 -14.94 14.09 -2.11
C ALA A 81 -13.97 13.96 -0.95
N HIS A 82 -12.86 13.29 -1.17
CA HIS A 82 -11.79 13.10 -0.17
C HIS A 82 -10.44 13.04 -0.83
N PRO A 83 -9.42 13.76 -0.33
CA PRO A 83 -8.06 13.60 -0.84
C PRO A 83 -7.44 12.31 -0.29
N ILE A 84 -6.84 11.52 -1.18
CA ILE A 84 -5.99 10.41 -0.79
C ILE A 84 -4.53 10.69 -1.15
N VAL A 85 -3.62 10.11 -0.38
CA VAL A 85 -2.18 10.37 -0.48
C VAL A 85 -1.45 9.06 -0.80
N ARG A 86 -0.52 9.13 -1.75
CA ARG A 86 0.38 8.00 -2.07
C ARG A 86 1.82 8.48 -2.05
N GLY A 87 2.70 7.67 -1.50
CA GLY A 87 4.13 7.95 -1.54
C GLY A 87 4.62 8.02 -2.98
N ALA A 88 5.39 9.07 -3.28
CA ALA A 88 6.06 9.31 -4.54
C ALA A 88 7.54 9.55 -4.23
N THR A 89 8.24 8.51 -3.84
CA THR A 89 9.66 8.49 -3.47
C THR A 89 10.14 7.05 -3.35
N VAL A 90 11.43 6.84 -3.14
CA VAL A 90 11.99 5.51 -2.83
C VAL A 90 11.33 4.92 -1.58
N GLY A 91 10.82 3.70 -1.68
CA GLY A 91 9.98 3.05 -0.67
C GLY A 91 8.48 3.32 -0.83
N GLY A 92 8.08 4.27 -1.69
CA GLY A 92 6.69 4.59 -2.00
C GLY A 92 5.86 4.91 -0.76
N SER A 93 4.61 4.42 -0.71
CA SER A 93 3.73 4.62 0.45
C SER A 93 4.28 4.01 1.74
N GLY A 94 5.11 2.97 1.66
CA GLY A 94 5.80 2.40 2.82
C GLY A 94 6.83 3.32 3.49
N ALA A 95 7.32 4.35 2.77
CA ALA A 95 8.24 5.35 3.31
C ALA A 95 7.53 6.49 4.06
N VAL A 96 6.20 6.61 3.93
CA VAL A 96 5.42 7.74 4.45
C VAL A 96 4.22 7.31 5.31
N ASN A 97 4.00 6.00 5.51
CA ASN A 97 2.89 5.45 6.28
C ASN A 97 3.14 5.45 7.80
N GLY A 98 2.15 5.02 8.58
CA GLY A 98 2.23 4.90 10.05
C GLY A 98 3.05 3.72 10.59
N GLY A 99 3.74 2.98 9.73
CA GLY A 99 4.61 1.88 10.17
C GLY A 99 3.88 0.57 10.49
N TYR A 100 2.57 0.48 10.31
CA TYR A 100 1.80 -0.74 10.50
C TYR A 100 2.32 -1.87 9.60
N PHE A 101 2.82 -2.96 10.22
CA PHE A 101 3.47 -4.08 9.53
C PHE A 101 2.85 -5.44 9.89
N CYS A 102 1.53 -5.45 10.14
CA CYS A 102 0.80 -6.71 10.26
C CYS A 102 0.72 -7.42 8.92
N ARG A 103 0.88 -8.73 8.95
CA ARG A 103 0.71 -9.59 7.78
C ARG A 103 -0.76 -9.83 7.49
N GLY A 104 -1.11 -10.09 6.22
CA GLY A 104 -2.38 -10.73 5.91
C GLY A 104 -2.49 -12.08 6.63
N LEU A 105 -3.70 -12.50 6.94
CA LEU A 105 -3.96 -13.77 7.61
C LEU A 105 -3.79 -14.96 6.65
N PRO A 106 -3.49 -16.17 7.12
CA PRO A 106 -3.37 -17.36 6.28
C PRO A 106 -4.54 -17.55 5.31
N ARG A 107 -5.77 -17.38 5.77
CA ARG A 107 -6.96 -17.47 4.92
C ARG A 107 -7.00 -16.46 3.79
N ASP A 108 -6.38 -15.28 3.94
CA ASP A 108 -6.34 -14.29 2.86
C ASP A 108 -5.61 -14.82 1.62
N PHE A 109 -4.63 -15.70 1.83
CA PHE A 109 -3.85 -16.34 0.78
C PHE A 109 -4.46 -17.66 0.32
N ASP A 110 -4.87 -18.54 1.24
CA ASP A 110 -5.43 -19.85 0.91
C ASP A 110 -6.68 -19.75 0.05
N ARG A 111 -7.53 -18.75 0.30
CA ARG A 111 -8.75 -18.48 -0.52
C ARG A 111 -8.45 -18.03 -1.95
N LEU A 112 -7.23 -17.57 -2.26
CA LEU A 112 -6.87 -17.21 -3.64
C LEU A 112 -6.94 -18.44 -4.56
N SER A 113 -6.63 -19.61 -4.01
CA SER A 113 -6.62 -20.89 -4.75
C SER A 113 -5.74 -20.83 -6.01
N LEU A 114 -4.63 -20.09 -5.96
CA LEU A 114 -3.70 -19.90 -7.06
C LEU A 114 -2.35 -20.56 -6.73
N PRO A 115 -1.73 -21.26 -7.69
CA PRO A 115 -0.45 -21.91 -7.47
C PRO A 115 0.65 -20.95 -6.99
N GLY A 116 1.32 -21.31 -5.89
CA GLY A 116 2.43 -20.53 -5.34
C GLY A 116 2.00 -19.35 -4.45
N TRP A 117 0.69 -19.26 -4.08
CA TRP A 117 0.15 -18.17 -3.27
C TRP A 117 -0.61 -18.64 -2.03
N ALA A 118 -0.62 -19.93 -1.71
CA ALA A 118 -1.13 -20.41 -0.43
C ALA A 118 -0.25 -19.88 0.73
N TRP A 119 -0.78 -19.87 1.94
CA TRP A 119 -0.02 -19.41 3.11
C TRP A 119 1.32 -20.10 3.26
N SER A 120 1.34 -21.42 3.06
CA SER A 120 2.59 -22.21 3.05
C SER A 120 3.61 -21.76 2.02
N ASP A 121 3.17 -21.19 0.89
CA ASP A 121 4.05 -20.71 -0.18
C ASP A 121 4.62 -19.31 0.09
N VAL A 122 3.90 -18.49 0.88
CA VAL A 122 4.25 -17.09 1.09
C VAL A 122 4.90 -16.82 2.46
N LEU A 123 4.75 -17.71 3.43
CA LEU A 123 5.27 -17.53 4.79
C LEU A 123 6.79 -17.34 4.80
N ASP A 124 7.53 -18.12 4.02
CA ASP A 124 8.98 -17.95 3.94
C ASP A 124 9.39 -16.59 3.36
N SER A 125 8.58 -16.03 2.46
CA SER A 125 8.79 -14.67 1.97
C SER A 125 8.50 -13.62 3.03
N PHE A 126 7.48 -13.80 3.88
CA PHE A 126 7.24 -12.92 5.04
C PHE A 126 8.41 -12.97 6.02
N ARG A 127 8.92 -14.16 6.32
CA ARG A 127 10.08 -14.33 7.21
C ARG A 127 11.36 -13.71 6.64
N ALA A 128 11.57 -13.85 5.33
CA ALA A 128 12.76 -13.33 4.66
C ALA A 128 12.83 -11.79 4.61
N ILE A 129 11.70 -11.10 4.66
CA ILE A 129 11.68 -9.63 4.60
C ILE A 129 11.87 -8.96 5.94
N GLU A 130 11.69 -9.66 7.08
CA GLU A 130 11.70 -9.05 8.41
C GLU A 130 12.76 -9.60 9.34
N THR A 131 13.12 -8.79 10.33
CA THR A 131 13.73 -9.18 11.59
C THR A 131 12.77 -8.77 12.69
N ASP A 132 12.02 -9.73 13.25
CA ASP A 132 11.16 -9.51 14.40
C ASP A 132 12.03 -9.47 15.66
N LEU A 133 11.91 -8.40 16.44
CA LEU A 133 12.73 -8.16 17.65
C LEU A 133 12.06 -8.63 18.94
N ASP A 134 10.77 -8.96 18.87
CA ASP A 134 10.00 -9.35 20.04
C ASP A 134 9.67 -10.85 20.02
N PHE A 135 9.51 -11.43 18.82
CA PHE A 135 9.14 -12.83 18.66
C PHE A 135 10.16 -13.58 17.78
N SER A 136 10.26 -14.87 18.03
CA SER A 136 11.10 -15.81 17.32
C SER A 136 10.33 -17.09 17.02
N GLY A 137 10.92 -18.02 16.27
CA GLY A 137 10.31 -19.30 15.96
C GLY A 137 9.83 -19.42 14.52
N PRO A 138 9.01 -20.43 14.18
CA PRO A 138 8.69 -20.76 12.80
C PRO A 138 7.84 -19.72 12.08
N ALA A 139 7.12 -18.88 12.82
CA ALA A 139 6.30 -17.83 12.23
C ALA A 139 7.10 -16.57 11.88
N HIS A 140 8.26 -16.30 12.51
CA HIS A 140 8.97 -15.03 12.42
C HIS A 140 10.30 -15.11 11.70
N GLY A 141 10.70 -13.98 11.08
CA GLY A 141 12.01 -13.78 10.50
C GLY A 141 13.00 -13.19 11.51
N GLY A 142 14.28 -13.61 11.41
CA GLY A 142 15.35 -13.12 12.30
C GLY A 142 16.51 -12.45 11.58
N SER A 143 16.43 -12.26 10.24
CA SER A 143 17.57 -11.76 9.45
C SER A 143 17.16 -10.89 8.25
N GLY A 144 15.88 -10.63 8.07
CA GLY A 144 15.39 -9.77 7.00
C GLY A 144 15.68 -8.29 7.26
N PRO A 145 15.71 -7.45 6.21
CA PRO A 145 16.13 -6.05 6.32
C PRO A 145 15.16 -5.16 7.09
N ILE A 146 13.88 -5.50 7.19
CA ILE A 146 12.88 -4.70 7.89
C ILE A 146 12.81 -5.13 9.35
N ARG A 147 13.24 -4.26 10.25
CA ARG A 147 13.14 -4.49 11.69
C ARG A 147 11.71 -4.22 12.15
N VAL A 148 11.13 -5.17 12.88
CA VAL A 148 9.76 -5.12 13.39
C VAL A 148 9.79 -5.14 14.92
N ARG A 149 9.03 -4.24 15.56
CA ARG A 149 8.88 -4.15 17.02
C ARG A 149 7.47 -3.71 17.39
N ARG A 150 6.99 -4.15 18.56
CA ARG A 150 5.74 -3.67 19.17
C ARG A 150 6.05 -2.59 20.20
N ALA A 151 5.07 -1.72 20.49
CA ALA A 151 5.18 -0.81 21.60
C ALA A 151 5.05 -1.59 22.92
N HIS A 152 5.98 -1.40 23.87
CA HIS A 152 5.97 -2.07 25.15
C HIS A 152 5.37 -1.20 26.27
N GLU A 153 5.62 0.11 26.23
CA GLU A 153 5.07 1.07 27.19
C GLU A 153 3.91 1.82 26.53
N MET A 154 2.71 1.49 26.91
CA MET A 154 1.48 2.09 26.38
C MET A 154 1.03 3.21 27.32
N THR A 155 0.85 4.41 26.79
CA THR A 155 0.45 5.62 27.53
C THR A 155 -0.58 6.44 26.79
N GLY A 156 -1.21 7.39 27.47
CA GLY A 156 -2.15 8.32 26.86
C GLY A 156 -3.40 7.64 26.31
N THR A 157 -3.70 7.87 25.03
CA THR A 157 -4.87 7.30 24.35
C THR A 157 -4.83 5.77 24.31
N THR A 158 -3.67 5.18 24.09
CA THR A 158 -3.47 3.73 23.98
C THR A 158 -3.79 3.01 25.29
N ASP A 159 -3.26 3.49 26.42
CA ASP A 159 -3.51 2.89 27.74
C ASP A 159 -4.99 2.97 28.12
N ARG A 160 -5.63 4.11 27.87
CA ARG A 160 -7.07 4.27 28.11
C ARG A 160 -7.90 3.31 27.28
N PHE A 161 -7.56 3.15 26.01
CA PHE A 161 -8.24 2.23 25.12
C PHE A 161 -8.09 0.77 25.57
N ILE A 162 -6.87 0.33 25.92
CA ILE A 162 -6.61 -1.03 26.42
C ILE A 162 -7.46 -1.30 27.67
N THR A 163 -7.44 -0.37 28.64
CA THR A 163 -8.23 -0.50 29.87
C THR A 163 -9.73 -0.62 29.57
N ALA A 164 -10.25 0.17 28.63
CA ALA A 164 -11.65 0.12 28.25
C ALA A 164 -12.01 -1.19 27.56
N ALA A 165 -11.17 -1.66 26.63
CA ALA A 165 -11.39 -2.91 25.90
C ALA A 165 -11.36 -4.13 26.82
N GLN A 166 -10.44 -4.18 27.81
CA GLN A 166 -10.40 -5.23 28.83
C GLN A 166 -11.69 -5.25 29.67
N ARG A 167 -12.19 -4.09 30.07
CA ARG A 167 -13.45 -3.97 30.80
C ARG A 167 -14.68 -4.39 29.98
N ALA A 168 -14.58 -4.25 28.66
CA ALA A 168 -15.61 -4.72 27.72
C ALA A 168 -15.48 -6.22 27.40
N GLY A 169 -14.48 -6.92 27.98
CA GLY A 169 -14.31 -8.37 27.85
C GLY A 169 -13.47 -8.80 26.64
N PHE A 170 -12.71 -7.91 26.04
CA PHE A 170 -11.78 -8.27 24.96
C PHE A 170 -10.44 -8.76 25.54
N ASP A 171 -10.02 -9.93 25.10
CA ASP A 171 -8.75 -10.52 25.48
C ASP A 171 -7.57 -9.86 24.76
N TRP A 172 -6.39 -9.97 25.38
CA TRP A 172 -5.12 -9.59 24.76
C TRP A 172 -4.62 -10.69 23.84
N ILE A 173 -4.27 -10.33 22.61
CA ILE A 173 -3.63 -11.19 21.63
C ILE A 173 -2.14 -10.88 21.67
N GLU A 174 -1.33 -11.84 22.07
CA GLU A 174 0.11 -11.67 22.24
C GLU A 174 0.81 -11.28 20.93
N ASP A 175 0.43 -11.94 19.82
CA ASP A 175 1.03 -11.68 18.52
C ASP A 175 0.00 -11.62 17.39
N LEU A 176 -0.16 -10.43 16.80
CA LEU A 176 -1.06 -10.21 15.68
C LEU A 176 -0.56 -10.85 14.37
N ASN A 177 0.73 -11.21 14.29
CA ASN A 177 1.31 -11.87 13.13
C ASN A 177 1.29 -13.41 13.20
N ASP A 178 0.93 -13.98 14.38
CA ASP A 178 0.75 -15.43 14.60
C ASP A 178 -0.48 -15.72 15.45
N CYS A 179 -1.63 -15.13 15.10
CA CYS A 179 -2.89 -15.26 15.85
C CYS A 179 -3.88 -16.26 15.25
N GLY A 180 -3.42 -17.11 14.33
CA GLY A 180 -4.26 -18.13 13.68
C GLY A 180 -4.70 -17.76 12.26
N PRO A 181 -5.50 -18.64 11.61
CA PRO A 181 -5.83 -18.50 10.19
C PRO A 181 -6.89 -17.43 9.89
N GLU A 182 -7.67 -17.03 10.88
CA GLU A 182 -8.82 -16.14 10.78
C GLU A 182 -8.71 -14.96 11.74
N LEU A 183 -9.53 -13.93 11.50
CA LEU A 183 -9.73 -12.87 12.49
C LEU A 183 -10.33 -13.45 13.77
N VAL A 184 -9.76 -13.03 14.88
CA VAL A 184 -10.28 -13.32 16.22
C VAL A 184 -10.64 -12.00 16.90
N SER A 185 -11.63 -12.04 17.80
CA SER A 185 -11.96 -10.88 18.64
C SER A 185 -10.93 -10.74 19.75
N GLY A 186 -10.33 -9.58 19.82
CA GLY A 186 -9.31 -9.26 20.81
C GLY A 186 -8.46 -8.07 20.38
N MET A 187 -7.60 -7.61 21.26
CA MET A 187 -6.69 -6.51 20.99
C MET A 187 -5.24 -6.95 21.13
N GLY A 188 -4.35 -6.33 20.38
CA GLY A 188 -2.93 -6.64 20.44
C GLY A 188 -2.06 -5.46 20.03
N ALA A 189 -0.80 -5.50 20.45
CA ALA A 189 0.19 -4.53 20.03
C ALA A 189 0.47 -4.67 18.54
N VAL A 190 0.47 -3.55 17.84
CA VAL A 190 0.72 -3.51 16.39
C VAL A 190 2.19 -3.82 16.12
N PRO A 191 2.51 -4.85 15.30
CA PRO A 191 3.84 -4.97 14.72
C PRO A 191 4.16 -3.75 13.87
N LEU A 192 5.19 -2.99 14.24
CA LEU A 192 5.59 -1.77 13.56
C LEU A 192 6.96 -1.95 12.90
N ASN A 193 7.14 -1.46 11.68
CA ASN A 193 8.46 -1.31 11.09
C ASN A 193 9.16 -0.02 11.57
N ILE A 194 8.90 0.32 12.84
CA ILE A 194 9.47 1.47 13.56
C ILE A 194 10.19 0.93 14.79
N VAL A 195 11.49 1.19 14.87
CA VAL A 195 12.32 0.81 16.03
C VAL A 195 13.05 2.04 16.51
N ASP A 196 12.93 2.36 17.80
CA ASP A 196 13.55 3.53 18.42
C ASP A 196 13.23 4.85 17.67
N GLY A 197 11.97 4.99 17.22
CA GLY A 197 11.49 6.14 16.48
C GLY A 197 11.90 6.14 14.99
N VAL A 198 12.66 5.16 14.51
CA VAL A 198 13.14 5.08 13.13
C VAL A 198 12.29 4.10 12.32
N ARG A 199 11.66 4.60 11.24
CA ARG A 199 10.94 3.78 10.26
C ARG A 199 11.92 3.13 9.29
N THR A 200 11.84 1.80 9.14
CA THR A 200 12.60 1.03 8.15
C THR A 200 11.63 0.41 7.13
N GLY A 201 11.38 1.14 6.04
CA GLY A 201 10.58 0.62 4.91
C GLY A 201 11.45 -0.11 3.89
N SER A 202 10.80 -0.66 2.84
CA SER A 202 11.48 -1.42 1.78
C SER A 202 12.52 -0.61 1.01
N GLY A 203 12.32 0.69 0.82
CA GLY A 203 13.32 1.57 0.20
C GLY A 203 14.64 1.57 0.97
N ALA A 204 14.58 1.82 2.28
CA ALA A 204 15.74 1.87 3.16
C ALA A 204 16.36 0.48 3.41
N GLY A 205 15.52 -0.56 3.55
CA GLY A 205 15.99 -1.91 3.84
C GLY A 205 16.55 -2.65 2.62
N PHE A 206 16.01 -2.43 1.44
CA PHE A 206 16.36 -3.19 0.24
C PHE A 206 17.06 -2.33 -0.84
N LEU A 207 16.37 -1.32 -1.40
CA LEU A 207 16.87 -0.64 -2.59
C LEU A 207 18.11 0.20 -2.31
N LEU A 208 18.08 1.08 -1.30
CA LEU A 208 19.21 1.98 -1.04
C LEU A 208 20.54 1.25 -0.79
N PRO A 209 20.59 0.15 0.01
CA PRO A 209 21.81 -0.63 0.13
C PRO A 209 22.24 -1.30 -1.18
N ALA A 210 21.30 -1.74 -2.02
CA ALA A 210 21.55 -2.41 -3.28
C ALA A 210 22.11 -1.48 -4.37
N LEU A 211 21.89 -0.16 -4.28
CA LEU A 211 22.42 0.82 -5.24
C LEU A 211 23.97 0.86 -5.31
N ARG A 212 24.67 0.18 -4.42
CA ARG A 212 26.12 -0.03 -4.51
C ARG A 212 26.53 -1.04 -5.59
N ARG A 213 25.57 -1.83 -6.11
CA ARG A 213 25.80 -2.83 -7.16
C ARG A 213 25.93 -2.12 -8.51
N PRO A 214 26.97 -2.43 -9.31
CA PRO A 214 27.21 -1.74 -10.59
C PRO A 214 26.14 -2.02 -11.66
N ASN A 215 25.39 -3.11 -11.51
CA ASN A 215 24.32 -3.55 -12.40
C ASN A 215 22.93 -3.02 -12.01
N LEU A 216 22.82 -2.14 -11.00
CA LEU A 216 21.58 -1.52 -10.58
C LEU A 216 21.62 0.01 -10.73
N THR A 217 20.70 0.56 -11.49
CA THR A 217 20.56 2.01 -11.69
C THR A 217 19.19 2.50 -11.25
N LEU A 218 19.15 3.53 -10.39
CA LEU A 218 17.93 4.27 -10.05
C LEU A 218 17.87 5.58 -10.82
N ARG A 219 16.75 5.83 -11.52
CA ARG A 219 16.40 7.09 -12.16
C ARG A 219 15.21 7.71 -11.42
N SER A 220 15.50 8.56 -10.47
CA SER A 220 14.48 9.33 -9.74
C SER A 220 13.93 10.48 -10.59
N ARG A 221 12.84 11.10 -10.14
CA ARG A 221 12.15 12.20 -10.86
C ARG A 221 11.85 11.81 -12.33
N THR A 222 11.60 10.53 -12.57
CA THR A 222 11.37 9.95 -13.88
C THR A 222 10.06 9.16 -13.85
N ARG A 223 9.02 9.72 -14.45
CA ARG A 223 7.67 9.18 -14.44
C ARG A 223 7.36 8.46 -15.75
N ALA A 224 6.94 7.20 -15.66
CA ALA A 224 6.43 6.46 -16.81
C ALA A 224 5.16 7.13 -17.35
N ALA A 225 5.09 7.31 -18.66
CA ALA A 225 3.96 7.90 -19.36
C ALA A 225 3.18 6.87 -20.18
N ARG A 226 3.88 5.97 -20.89
CA ARG A 226 3.29 4.90 -21.71
C ARG A 226 4.26 3.73 -21.84
N LEU A 227 3.71 2.52 -21.97
CA LEU A 227 4.45 1.35 -22.42
C LEU A 227 4.64 1.40 -23.95
N ARG A 228 5.77 0.86 -24.40
CA ARG A 228 6.06 0.63 -25.83
C ARG A 228 6.00 -0.84 -26.12
N PHE A 229 5.48 -1.18 -27.29
CA PHE A 229 5.30 -2.57 -27.71
C PHE A 229 5.99 -2.85 -29.04
N ALA A 230 6.49 -4.07 -29.18
CA ALA A 230 6.92 -4.68 -30.44
C ALA A 230 6.00 -5.88 -30.69
N GLY A 231 4.95 -5.70 -31.49
CA GLY A 231 3.84 -6.65 -31.57
C GLY A 231 3.09 -6.75 -30.25
N THR A 232 3.02 -7.95 -29.67
CA THR A 232 2.41 -8.22 -28.35
C THR A 232 3.40 -8.08 -27.18
N ALA A 233 4.70 -7.97 -27.46
CA ALA A 233 5.72 -7.88 -26.43
C ALA A 233 5.95 -6.46 -25.96
N ALA A 234 5.95 -6.23 -24.64
CA ALA A 234 6.43 -4.99 -24.05
C ALA A 234 7.95 -4.88 -24.27
N ALA A 235 8.40 -3.74 -24.79
CA ALA A 235 9.79 -3.51 -25.23
C ALA A 235 10.41 -2.25 -24.62
N GLY A 236 9.66 -1.43 -23.91
CA GLY A 236 10.16 -0.21 -23.32
C GLY A 236 9.08 0.64 -22.67
N VAL A 237 9.51 1.79 -22.17
CA VAL A 237 8.67 2.79 -21.52
C VAL A 237 9.05 4.18 -22.04
N ASP A 238 8.05 4.95 -22.48
CA ASP A 238 8.18 6.39 -22.64
C ASP A 238 7.96 7.04 -21.28
N ALA A 239 8.90 7.86 -20.87
CA ALA A 239 8.93 8.51 -19.58
C ALA A 239 9.21 10.01 -19.68
N ILE A 240 8.87 10.73 -18.61
CA ILE A 240 9.16 12.15 -18.44
C ILE A 240 10.14 12.26 -17.27
N GLY A 241 11.35 12.68 -17.58
CA GLY A 241 12.42 12.90 -16.61
C GLY A 241 12.72 14.37 -16.38
N PRO A 242 13.73 14.68 -15.55
CA PRO A 242 14.11 16.07 -15.25
C PRO A 242 14.53 16.90 -16.47
N HIS A 243 14.95 16.23 -17.53
CA HIS A 243 15.43 16.87 -18.77
C HIS A 243 14.44 16.69 -19.94
N GLY A 244 13.18 16.34 -19.67
CA GLY A 244 12.15 16.14 -20.65
C GLY A 244 11.86 14.67 -20.96
N HIS A 245 11.29 14.42 -22.16
CA HIS A 245 10.92 13.09 -22.60
C HIS A 245 12.13 12.20 -22.89
N LEU A 246 12.03 10.94 -22.49
CA LEU A 246 13.02 9.91 -22.79
C LEU A 246 12.32 8.59 -23.04
N THR A 247 12.98 7.70 -23.78
CA THR A 247 12.55 6.31 -23.95
C THR A 247 13.59 5.39 -23.31
N LEU A 248 13.12 4.43 -22.54
CA LEU A 248 13.92 3.37 -21.94
C LEU A 248 13.49 2.04 -22.56
N THR A 249 14.43 1.20 -22.92
CA THR A 249 14.16 -0.14 -23.49
C THR A 249 14.64 -1.23 -22.55
N ALA A 250 13.94 -2.36 -22.54
CA ALA A 250 14.31 -3.51 -21.75
C ALA A 250 13.74 -4.80 -22.33
N ASP A 251 14.37 -5.94 -21.99
CA ASP A 251 13.86 -7.26 -22.34
C ASP A 251 12.66 -7.66 -21.51
N ARG A 252 12.58 -7.18 -20.26
CA ARG A 252 11.50 -7.44 -19.31
C ARG A 252 11.10 -6.15 -18.62
N ILE A 253 9.78 -5.91 -18.47
CA ILE A 253 9.23 -4.73 -17.81
C ILE A 253 8.38 -5.16 -16.63
N VAL A 254 8.64 -4.59 -15.45
CA VAL A 254 7.93 -4.88 -14.21
C VAL A 254 7.27 -3.61 -13.70
N LEU A 255 5.94 -3.61 -13.62
CA LEU A 255 5.16 -2.51 -13.07
C LEU A 255 5.02 -2.68 -11.55
N CYS A 256 5.55 -1.71 -10.81
CA CYS A 256 5.52 -1.59 -9.36
C CYS A 256 5.07 -0.19 -8.92
N ALA A 257 4.26 0.49 -9.75
CA ALA A 257 3.87 1.89 -9.54
C ALA A 257 2.71 2.07 -8.53
N GLY A 258 2.26 0.97 -7.92
CA GLY A 258 1.13 0.94 -6.98
C GLY A 258 -0.22 0.93 -7.69
N ALA A 259 -1.26 0.52 -6.98
CA ALA A 259 -2.57 0.19 -7.56
C ALA A 259 -3.20 1.31 -8.42
N ILE A 260 -2.93 2.58 -8.12
CA ILE A 260 -3.47 3.71 -8.91
C ILE A 260 -2.66 3.92 -10.18
N GLN A 261 -1.33 4.07 -10.06
CA GLN A 261 -0.48 4.43 -11.19
C GLN A 261 -0.25 3.26 -12.14
N THR A 262 -0.19 2.02 -11.62
CA THR A 262 -0.11 0.81 -12.45
C THR A 262 -1.35 0.68 -13.33
N ALA A 263 -2.56 0.85 -12.78
CA ALA A 263 -3.79 0.83 -13.56
C ALA A 263 -3.82 1.96 -14.60
N GLN A 264 -3.44 3.19 -14.21
CA GLN A 264 -3.39 4.32 -15.12
C GLN A 264 -2.41 4.06 -16.28
N LEU A 265 -1.21 3.56 -15.99
CA LEU A 265 -0.19 3.28 -17.00
C LEU A 265 -0.62 2.18 -17.97
N LEU A 266 -1.21 1.09 -17.46
CA LEU A 266 -1.78 0.03 -18.31
C LEU A 266 -2.85 0.60 -19.25
N MET A 267 -3.82 1.35 -18.73
CA MET A 267 -4.90 1.93 -19.51
C MET A 267 -4.38 2.96 -20.53
N LEU A 268 -3.47 3.86 -20.17
CA LEU A 268 -2.82 4.80 -21.09
C LEU A 268 -2.06 4.10 -22.22
N SER A 269 -1.64 2.86 -22.00
CA SER A 269 -0.90 2.03 -22.94
C SER A 269 -1.81 1.11 -23.77
N GLY A 270 -3.13 1.28 -23.68
CA GLY A 270 -4.11 0.50 -24.44
C GLY A 270 -4.47 -0.85 -23.81
N ILE A 271 -4.07 -1.11 -22.56
CA ILE A 271 -4.43 -2.32 -21.82
C ILE A 271 -5.51 -1.96 -20.79
N GLY A 272 -6.76 -2.30 -21.07
CA GLY A 272 -7.88 -1.91 -20.22
C GLY A 272 -9.25 -2.12 -20.88
N PRO A 273 -10.35 -1.70 -20.21
CA PRO A 273 -11.70 -1.80 -20.75
C PRO A 273 -11.84 -1.00 -22.06
N GLU A 274 -12.19 -1.66 -23.14
CA GLU A 274 -12.18 -1.10 -24.50
C GLU A 274 -13.03 0.18 -24.63
N GLU A 275 -14.25 0.16 -24.08
CA GLU A 275 -15.15 1.31 -24.11
C GLU A 275 -14.58 2.51 -23.34
N GLY A 276 -14.02 2.25 -22.13
CA GLY A 276 -13.38 3.28 -21.32
C GLY A 276 -12.17 3.90 -22.01
N LEU A 277 -11.34 3.09 -22.67
CA LEU A 277 -10.18 3.56 -23.43
C LEU A 277 -10.63 4.42 -24.64
N ARG A 278 -11.61 3.93 -25.39
CA ARG A 278 -12.16 4.63 -26.57
C ARG A 278 -12.75 5.99 -26.18
N SER A 279 -13.42 6.09 -25.04
CA SER A 279 -14.06 7.33 -24.56
C SER A 279 -13.07 8.49 -24.36
N VAL A 280 -11.80 8.17 -24.11
CA VAL A 280 -10.71 9.15 -23.92
C VAL A 280 -9.70 9.17 -25.09
N GLY A 281 -10.01 8.49 -26.19
CA GLY A 281 -9.18 8.50 -27.40
C GLY A 281 -7.91 7.63 -27.30
N VAL A 282 -7.86 6.65 -26.38
CA VAL A 282 -6.77 5.67 -26.30
C VAL A 282 -7.14 4.43 -27.11
N PRO A 283 -6.36 4.03 -28.14
CA PRO A 283 -6.59 2.78 -28.86
C PRO A 283 -6.43 1.57 -27.94
N ALA A 284 -7.39 0.64 -27.99
CA ALA A 284 -7.28 -0.61 -27.26
C ALA A 284 -6.30 -1.56 -27.95
N LEU A 285 -5.24 -1.94 -27.25
CA LEU A 285 -4.28 -2.97 -27.65
C LEU A 285 -4.72 -4.35 -27.12
N ARG A 286 -5.06 -4.41 -25.83
CA ARG A 286 -5.48 -5.61 -25.14
C ARG A 286 -6.66 -5.29 -24.21
N PRO A 287 -7.88 -5.74 -24.51
CA PRO A 287 -9.04 -5.59 -23.63
C PRO A 287 -8.87 -6.47 -22.38
N LEU A 288 -8.63 -5.84 -21.22
CA LEU A 288 -8.54 -6.46 -19.90
C LEU A 288 -9.29 -5.58 -18.88
N PRO A 289 -9.79 -6.15 -17.76
CA PRO A 289 -10.63 -5.43 -16.81
C PRO A 289 -9.82 -4.53 -15.84
N VAL A 290 -8.77 -3.88 -16.31
CA VAL A 290 -7.93 -2.98 -15.51
C VAL A 290 -8.75 -1.85 -14.93
N GLY A 291 -8.70 -1.67 -13.61
CA GLY A 291 -9.39 -0.59 -12.90
C GLY A 291 -10.90 -0.72 -12.80
N THR A 292 -11.52 -1.76 -13.37
CA THR A 292 -12.99 -1.96 -13.31
C THR A 292 -13.46 -2.24 -11.89
N SER A 293 -12.59 -2.75 -11.05
CA SER A 293 -12.83 -3.03 -9.64
C SER A 293 -11.55 -2.81 -8.83
N PHE A 294 -11.70 -2.35 -7.60
CA PHE A 294 -10.67 -2.40 -6.57
C PHE A 294 -11.29 -2.58 -5.19
N SER A 295 -10.49 -2.99 -4.23
CA SER A 295 -10.84 -3.03 -2.81
C SER A 295 -10.03 -1.99 -2.05
N ASP A 296 -10.64 -1.40 -1.01
CA ASP A 296 -9.98 -0.58 0.00
C ASP A 296 -10.71 -0.77 1.32
N HIS A 297 -10.08 -0.49 2.46
CA HIS A 297 -10.74 -0.54 3.76
C HIS A 297 -11.45 0.78 4.03
N PRO A 298 -12.80 0.83 3.99
CA PRO A 298 -13.55 2.00 4.43
C PRO A 298 -13.33 2.19 5.93
N GLU A 299 -13.21 3.44 6.32
CA GLU A 299 -12.97 3.81 7.71
C GLU A 299 -13.87 4.96 8.12
N TRP A 300 -14.46 4.87 9.31
CA TRP A 300 -15.04 6.00 10.01
C TRP A 300 -14.09 6.45 11.11
N VAL A 301 -13.93 7.75 11.27
CA VAL A 301 -13.10 8.32 12.35
C VAL A 301 -13.98 9.14 13.28
N LEU A 302 -13.80 8.91 14.59
CA LEU A 302 -14.50 9.60 15.65
C LEU A 302 -13.46 10.42 16.45
N PRO A 303 -13.51 11.76 16.43
CA PRO A 303 -12.62 12.58 17.27
C PRO A 303 -12.96 12.40 18.75
N THR A 304 -11.93 12.36 19.60
CA THR A 304 -12.07 12.25 21.05
C THR A 304 -11.20 13.29 21.74
N ASP A 305 -11.59 13.75 22.92
CA ASP A 305 -10.80 14.67 23.73
C ASP A 305 -9.82 13.94 24.67
N TRP A 306 -9.41 12.71 24.33
CA TRP A 306 -8.40 11.98 25.08
C TRP A 306 -7.05 12.70 25.06
N THR A 307 -6.36 12.64 26.19
CA THR A 307 -5.03 13.21 26.31
C THR A 307 -4.04 12.39 25.49
N VAL A 308 -3.29 13.04 24.63
CA VAL A 308 -2.23 12.43 23.83
C VAL A 308 -0.90 12.39 24.59
N ALA A 309 -0.09 11.37 24.32
CA ALA A 309 1.31 11.31 24.74
C ALA A 309 2.19 11.68 23.53
N PRO A 310 3.11 12.65 23.66
CA PRO A 310 3.97 13.03 22.56
C PRO A 310 5.02 11.96 22.24
N GLY A 311 5.54 11.99 21.00
CA GLY A 311 6.64 11.12 20.60
C GLY A 311 6.25 9.65 20.46
N ARG A 312 5.02 9.37 20.10
CA ARG A 312 4.50 8.00 19.87
C ARG A 312 4.32 7.71 18.38
N PRO A 313 4.46 6.45 17.93
CA PRO A 313 4.00 6.04 16.62
C PRO A 313 2.50 6.33 16.45
N VAL A 314 2.05 6.51 15.21
CA VAL A 314 0.66 6.88 14.88
C VAL A 314 -0.37 5.90 15.47
N LEU A 315 -0.02 4.62 15.57
CA LEU A 315 -0.89 3.55 16.06
C LEU A 315 -0.04 2.50 16.79
N GLU A 316 -0.45 2.11 17.99
CA GLU A 316 0.30 1.17 18.84
C GLU A 316 -0.46 -0.10 19.16
N VAL A 317 -1.78 -0.04 19.19
CA VAL A 317 -2.67 -1.16 19.46
C VAL A 317 -3.84 -1.14 18.51
N VAL A 318 -4.38 -2.29 18.17
CA VAL A 318 -5.65 -2.42 17.47
C VAL A 318 -6.51 -3.46 18.16
N LEU A 319 -7.83 -3.26 18.09
CA LEU A 319 -8.81 -4.27 18.48
C LEU A 319 -9.46 -4.80 17.21
N SER A 320 -9.44 -6.10 17.03
CA SER A 320 -10.11 -6.79 15.93
C SER A 320 -11.37 -7.48 16.41
N THR A 321 -12.35 -7.65 15.53
CA THR A 321 -13.53 -8.50 15.78
C THR A 321 -13.61 -9.61 14.73
N VAL A 322 -14.26 -10.73 15.05
CA VAL A 322 -14.50 -11.83 14.11
C VAL A 322 -15.30 -11.39 12.89
N ASP A 323 -16.14 -10.35 13.04
CA ASP A 323 -16.98 -9.79 11.97
C ASP A 323 -16.19 -8.90 11.01
N GLY A 324 -14.89 -8.70 11.27
CA GLY A 324 -13.99 -8.00 10.36
C GLY A 324 -13.87 -6.50 10.60
N LEU A 325 -14.20 -6.02 11.80
CA LEU A 325 -13.88 -4.66 12.22
C LEU A 325 -12.48 -4.59 12.83
N GLU A 326 -11.80 -3.46 12.62
CA GLU A 326 -10.58 -3.10 13.32
C GLU A 326 -10.74 -1.71 13.92
N ILE A 327 -10.69 -1.63 15.25
CA ILE A 327 -10.81 -0.37 16.01
C ILE A 327 -9.40 0.12 16.33
N ARG A 328 -9.12 1.38 15.99
CA ARG A 328 -7.78 1.99 15.96
C ARG A 328 -7.73 3.24 16.83
N PRO A 329 -7.23 3.19 18.05
CA PRO A 329 -7.00 4.40 18.85
C PRO A 329 -5.73 5.10 18.34
N TYR A 330 -5.88 6.11 17.50
CA TYR A 330 -4.75 6.90 17.05
C TYR A 330 -4.11 7.67 18.21
N THR A 331 -2.79 7.70 18.26
CA THR A 331 -2.02 8.25 19.39
C THR A 331 -1.97 9.77 19.44
N GLY A 332 -2.44 10.45 18.41
CA GLY A 332 -2.46 11.92 18.30
C GLY A 332 -3.48 12.41 17.29
N GLY A 333 -3.59 13.72 17.19
CA GLY A 333 -4.38 14.37 16.14
C GLY A 333 -3.68 14.36 14.78
N PHE A 334 -4.44 14.41 13.71
CA PHE A 334 -3.87 14.34 12.36
C PHE A 334 -2.97 15.53 12.02
N VAL A 335 -3.26 16.73 12.56
CA VAL A 335 -2.43 17.92 12.37
C VAL A 335 -1.03 17.73 12.97
N ALA A 336 -0.96 17.24 14.21
CA ALA A 336 0.31 16.95 14.86
C ALA A 336 1.08 15.83 14.16
N MET A 337 0.39 14.81 13.66
CA MET A 337 1.00 13.67 12.96
C MET A 337 1.57 14.05 11.58
N THR A 338 0.91 14.96 10.86
CA THR A 338 1.30 15.37 9.49
C THR A 338 2.19 16.60 9.45
N GLY A 339 2.26 17.36 10.56
CA GLY A 339 2.95 18.65 10.62
C GLY A 339 2.19 19.79 9.93
N ASP A 340 0.94 19.58 9.53
CA ASP A 340 0.10 20.58 8.82
C ASP A 340 -0.67 21.47 9.78
N GLY A 341 -0.03 22.14 10.72
CA GLY A 341 -0.68 23.01 11.69
C GLY A 341 -1.46 24.16 11.05
N THR A 342 -2.77 24.05 10.98
CA THR A 342 -3.67 25.19 10.79
C THR A 342 -4.14 25.65 12.17
N ALA A 343 -3.75 26.85 12.57
CA ALA A 343 -4.20 27.45 13.82
C ALA A 343 -5.73 27.60 13.82
N GLY A 344 -6.40 27.08 14.85
CA GLY A 344 -7.80 27.43 15.13
C GLY A 344 -8.74 26.30 15.53
N HIS A 345 -8.39 25.03 15.37
CA HIS A 345 -9.23 23.93 15.85
C HIS A 345 -8.42 22.99 16.75
N ALA A 346 -9.07 22.42 17.78
CA ALA A 346 -8.46 21.40 18.62
C ALA A 346 -8.07 20.19 17.75
N ASP A 347 -6.79 19.84 17.74
CA ASP A 347 -6.27 18.67 17.03
C ASP A 347 -6.43 17.43 17.92
N TRP A 348 -7.65 16.92 18.00
CA TRP A 348 -7.98 15.78 18.82
C TRP A 348 -7.52 14.47 18.19
N PRO A 349 -7.09 13.49 18.99
CA PRO A 349 -6.90 12.14 18.52
C PRO A 349 -8.25 11.54 18.09
N HIS A 350 -8.18 10.56 17.19
CA HIS A 350 -9.36 9.89 16.66
C HIS A 350 -9.35 8.41 17.05
N ILE A 351 -10.54 7.84 17.16
CA ILE A 351 -10.71 6.39 17.08
C ILE A 351 -11.19 6.07 15.68
N GLY A 352 -10.38 5.30 14.94
CA GLY A 352 -10.75 4.77 13.64
C GLY A 352 -11.55 3.48 13.78
N VAL A 353 -12.56 3.33 12.95
CA VAL A 353 -13.36 2.12 12.78
C VAL A 353 -13.22 1.69 11.34
N ALA A 354 -12.39 0.70 11.08
CA ALA A 354 -12.12 0.20 9.74
C ALA A 354 -12.81 -1.15 9.50
N LEU A 355 -13.45 -1.31 8.34
CA LEU A 355 -14.00 -2.59 7.91
C LEU A 355 -12.96 -3.33 7.06
N MET A 356 -12.42 -4.44 7.60
CA MET A 356 -11.29 -5.17 7.01
C MET A 356 -11.70 -6.20 5.95
N ARG A 357 -12.98 -6.47 5.79
CA ARG A 357 -13.52 -7.38 4.76
C ARG A 357 -14.71 -6.73 4.04
N PRO A 358 -14.52 -5.55 3.39
CA PRO A 358 -15.62 -4.87 2.74
C PRO A 358 -16.12 -5.64 1.51
N ARG A 359 -17.41 -5.56 1.25
CA ARG A 359 -18.07 -6.03 0.02
C ARG A 359 -18.02 -4.96 -1.06
N ALA A 360 -18.09 -3.70 -0.68
CA ALA A 360 -18.03 -2.56 -1.58
C ALA A 360 -16.79 -2.62 -2.48
N ARG A 361 -16.98 -2.25 -3.74
CA ARG A 361 -15.91 -2.21 -4.74
C ARG A 361 -15.89 -0.85 -5.43
N GLY A 362 -14.71 -0.26 -5.43
CA GLY A 362 -14.44 0.95 -6.17
C GLY A 362 -14.03 0.69 -7.62
N ARG A 363 -13.81 1.77 -8.36
CA ARG A 363 -13.28 1.71 -9.73
C ARG A 363 -12.31 2.86 -10.00
N ILE A 364 -11.40 2.64 -10.94
CA ILE A 364 -10.50 3.66 -11.48
C ILE A 364 -10.71 3.73 -12.98
N THR A 365 -10.87 4.95 -13.51
CA THR A 365 -10.98 5.20 -14.95
C THR A 365 -10.08 6.36 -15.38
N LEU A 366 -9.68 6.36 -16.65
CA LEU A 366 -8.96 7.50 -17.20
C LEU A 366 -9.87 8.72 -17.28
N ALA A 367 -9.35 9.89 -16.93
CA ALA A 367 -10.03 11.16 -17.17
C ALA A 367 -9.73 11.72 -18.56
N SER A 368 -8.56 11.40 -19.14
CA SER A 368 -8.13 11.76 -20.47
C SER A 368 -6.97 10.87 -20.94
N ALA A 369 -6.54 11.02 -22.19
CA ALA A 369 -5.33 10.37 -22.71
C ALA A 369 -4.02 11.04 -22.27
N ASP A 370 -4.09 12.17 -21.56
CA ASP A 370 -2.92 12.87 -21.04
C ASP A 370 -2.37 12.11 -19.81
N PRO A 371 -1.10 11.66 -19.82
CA PRO A 371 -0.49 10.99 -18.67
C PRO A 371 -0.33 11.91 -17.45
N GLU A 372 -0.40 13.24 -17.60
CA GLU A 372 -0.37 14.18 -16.47
C GLU A 372 -1.72 14.27 -15.75
N ALA A 373 -2.83 14.01 -16.45
CA ALA A 373 -4.16 14.08 -15.88
C ALA A 373 -4.36 12.96 -14.84
N PRO A 374 -4.79 13.27 -13.60
CA PRO A 374 -5.07 12.23 -12.61
C PRO A 374 -6.27 11.37 -13.06
N PRO A 375 -6.26 10.06 -12.76
CA PRO A 375 -7.40 9.20 -13.03
C PRO A 375 -8.57 9.57 -12.11
N ARG A 376 -9.79 9.21 -12.51
CA ARG A 376 -10.98 9.27 -11.65
C ARG A 376 -10.97 8.05 -10.74
N ILE A 377 -11.14 8.27 -9.43
CA ILE A 377 -11.11 7.23 -8.41
C ILE A 377 -12.42 7.32 -7.60
N GLU A 378 -13.19 6.25 -7.63
CA GLU A 378 -14.50 6.17 -6.97
C GLU A 378 -14.48 4.95 -6.04
N HIS A 379 -14.53 5.18 -4.72
CA HIS A 379 -14.48 4.08 -3.71
C HIS A 379 -15.83 3.40 -3.55
N ARG A 380 -16.93 4.15 -3.61
CA ARG A 380 -18.29 3.65 -3.51
C ARG A 380 -18.56 2.87 -2.22
N TYR A 381 -18.02 3.32 -1.09
CA TYR A 381 -18.12 2.65 0.20
C TYR A 381 -19.55 2.46 0.71
N ASP A 382 -20.49 3.26 0.21
CA ASP A 382 -21.93 3.19 0.52
C ASP A 382 -22.73 2.31 -0.46
N SER A 383 -22.06 1.59 -1.37
CA SER A 383 -22.77 0.72 -2.34
C SER A 383 -23.36 -0.54 -1.70
N GLU A 384 -22.82 -0.96 -0.56
CA GLU A 384 -23.25 -2.17 0.15
C GLU A 384 -23.81 -1.79 1.53
N PRO A 385 -25.12 -1.91 1.74
CA PRO A 385 -25.76 -1.55 3.02
C PRO A 385 -25.19 -2.29 4.23
N GLU A 386 -24.75 -3.53 4.04
CA GLU A 386 -24.15 -4.37 5.07
C GLU A 386 -22.81 -3.79 5.57
N ASP A 387 -22.00 -3.22 4.67
CA ASP A 387 -20.73 -2.59 5.03
C ASP A 387 -21.00 -1.32 5.87
N VAL A 388 -22.01 -0.54 5.49
CA VAL A 388 -22.41 0.67 6.25
C VAL A 388 -22.95 0.29 7.63
N ALA A 389 -23.77 -0.78 7.70
CA ALA A 389 -24.29 -1.29 8.98
C ALA A 389 -23.18 -1.79 9.90
N ALA A 390 -22.18 -2.50 9.35
CA ALA A 390 -21.03 -2.97 10.12
C ALA A 390 -20.20 -1.79 10.67
N LEU A 391 -19.95 -0.75 9.86
CA LEU A 391 -19.27 0.46 10.32
C LEU A 391 -20.08 1.18 11.42
N GLY A 392 -21.42 1.17 11.31
CA GLY A 392 -22.30 1.70 12.36
C GLY A 392 -22.16 0.95 13.70
N GLN A 393 -22.16 -0.38 13.66
CA GLN A 393 -21.93 -1.22 14.85
C GLN A 393 -20.54 -0.95 15.45
N GLY A 394 -19.51 -0.84 14.58
CA GLY A 394 -18.17 -0.48 15.02
C GLY A 394 -18.07 0.90 15.65
N ALA A 395 -18.83 1.89 15.16
CA ALA A 395 -18.90 3.23 15.75
C ALA A 395 -19.53 3.20 17.15
N GLU A 396 -20.57 2.39 17.36
CA GLU A 396 -21.15 2.21 18.70
C GLU A 396 -20.14 1.55 19.65
N LEU A 397 -19.43 0.51 19.20
CA LEU A 397 -18.35 -0.09 19.99
C LEU A 397 -17.25 0.95 20.29
N ALA A 398 -16.82 1.75 19.32
CA ALA A 398 -15.82 2.79 19.52
C ALA A 398 -16.28 3.83 20.58
N ARG A 399 -17.56 4.25 20.57
CA ARG A 399 -18.14 5.13 21.58
C ARG A 399 -18.14 4.47 22.97
N GLU A 400 -18.47 3.19 23.04
CA GLU A 400 -18.40 2.44 24.31
C GLU A 400 -17.00 2.42 24.88
N LEU A 401 -15.99 2.11 24.05
CA LEU A 401 -14.59 2.09 24.46
C LEU A 401 -14.07 3.49 24.83
N ALA A 402 -14.64 4.53 24.25
CA ALA A 402 -14.28 5.91 24.52
C ALA A 402 -15.03 6.55 25.72
N ARG A 403 -15.81 5.82 26.51
CA ARG A 403 -16.63 6.37 27.62
C ARG A 403 -15.87 7.21 28.65
N THR A 404 -14.54 7.09 28.72
CA THR A 404 -13.70 7.92 29.59
C THR A 404 -13.36 9.29 28.98
N ALA A 405 -13.66 9.51 27.70
CA ALA A 405 -13.60 10.84 27.09
C ALA A 405 -14.78 11.70 27.57
N THR A 406 -14.57 12.99 27.73
CA THR A 406 -15.65 13.95 28.00
C THR A 406 -16.44 14.24 26.74
N HIS A 407 -15.75 14.13 25.58
CA HIS A 407 -16.37 14.34 24.27
C HIS A 407 -15.93 13.26 23.27
N VAL A 408 -16.91 12.69 22.57
CA VAL A 408 -16.71 11.82 21.40
C VAL A 408 -17.54 12.40 20.27
N GLY A 409 -16.90 12.77 19.19
CA GLY A 409 -17.57 13.38 18.02
C GLY A 409 -18.34 12.37 17.18
N GLU A 410 -19.09 12.89 16.20
CA GLU A 410 -19.80 12.06 15.23
C GLU A 410 -18.81 11.36 14.26
N PRO A 411 -19.14 10.16 13.78
CA PRO A 411 -18.30 9.45 12.83
C PRO A 411 -18.25 10.17 11.47
N VAL A 412 -17.06 10.32 10.96
CA VAL A 412 -16.82 10.95 9.67
C VAL A 412 -16.21 9.92 8.72
N TRP A 413 -16.71 9.86 7.49
CA TRP A 413 -16.14 9.01 6.44
C TRP A 413 -14.69 9.37 6.17
N SER A 414 -13.86 8.35 6.16
CA SER A 414 -12.44 8.36 5.85
C SER A 414 -12.07 7.10 5.06
N THR A 415 -10.80 6.88 4.86
CA THR A 415 -10.24 5.67 4.23
C THR A 415 -8.93 5.31 4.89
N SER A 416 -8.71 4.01 5.10
CA SER A 416 -7.40 3.52 5.54
C SER A 416 -6.32 3.67 4.46
N GLN A 417 -6.68 4.10 3.24
CA GLN A 417 -5.80 4.29 2.09
C GLN A 417 -5.09 3.01 1.64
N HIS A 418 -5.76 1.89 1.71
CA HIS A 418 -5.27 0.55 1.41
C HIS A 418 -5.65 0.05 0.00
N LEU A 419 -6.07 0.93 -0.90
CA LEU A 419 -6.54 0.63 -2.26
C LEU A 419 -5.63 -0.38 -2.97
N CYS A 420 -6.21 -1.52 -3.39
CA CYS A 420 -5.52 -2.61 -4.09
C CYS A 420 -6.47 -3.33 -5.06
N GLY A 421 -5.95 -4.23 -5.91
CA GLY A 421 -6.77 -5.08 -6.75
C GLY A 421 -7.23 -4.47 -8.07
N THR A 422 -6.54 -3.45 -8.59
CA THR A 422 -6.88 -2.79 -9.86
C THR A 422 -6.42 -3.54 -11.11
N ALA A 423 -5.50 -4.51 -10.93
CA ALA A 423 -5.03 -5.44 -11.96
C ALA A 423 -4.97 -6.86 -11.37
N PRO A 424 -6.12 -7.42 -10.96
CA PRO A 424 -6.18 -8.61 -10.12
C PRO A 424 -5.57 -9.85 -10.79
N MET A 425 -4.95 -10.68 -9.96
CA MET A 425 -4.40 -11.96 -10.33
C MET A 425 -5.51 -13.02 -10.41
N GLY A 426 -5.42 -13.88 -11.41
CA GLY A 426 -6.36 -14.99 -11.58
C GLY A 426 -5.97 -15.93 -12.71
N ALA A 427 -6.75 -16.98 -12.89
CA ALA A 427 -6.57 -17.90 -14.01
C ALA A 427 -6.93 -17.23 -15.35
N ASP A 428 -6.39 -17.73 -16.44
CA ASP A 428 -6.68 -17.25 -17.80
C ASP A 428 -8.17 -17.27 -18.16
N THR A 429 -8.92 -18.14 -17.48
CA THR A 429 -10.38 -18.28 -17.65
C THR A 429 -11.21 -17.36 -16.75
N ASP A 430 -10.57 -16.65 -15.79
CA ASP A 430 -11.30 -15.69 -14.96
C ASP A 430 -11.42 -14.35 -15.70
N PRO A 431 -12.64 -13.93 -16.10
CA PRO A 431 -12.82 -12.67 -16.82
C PRO A 431 -12.48 -11.42 -16.01
N ARG A 432 -12.23 -11.56 -14.71
CA ARG A 432 -11.80 -10.47 -13.83
C ARG A 432 -10.28 -10.35 -13.75
N ALA A 433 -9.53 -11.37 -14.21
CA ALA A 433 -8.08 -11.39 -14.10
C ALA A 433 -7.41 -10.47 -15.13
N VAL A 434 -6.37 -9.78 -14.68
CA VAL A 434 -5.47 -8.98 -15.51
C VAL A 434 -4.11 -9.66 -15.63
N VAL A 435 -3.67 -10.33 -14.57
CA VAL A 435 -2.39 -11.06 -14.53
C VAL A 435 -2.59 -12.52 -14.12
N ASP A 436 -1.68 -13.38 -14.55
CA ASP A 436 -1.63 -14.79 -14.15
C ASP A 436 -1.03 -14.95 -12.73
N HIS A 437 -1.01 -16.20 -12.22
CA HIS A 437 -0.41 -16.52 -10.92
C HIS A 437 1.11 -16.26 -10.84
N ARG A 438 1.77 -16.00 -11.97
CA ARG A 438 3.17 -15.56 -12.06
C ARG A 438 3.29 -14.05 -12.29
N CYS A 439 2.21 -13.30 -12.04
CA CYS A 439 2.13 -11.85 -12.19
C CYS A 439 2.33 -11.33 -13.63
N ARG A 440 2.26 -12.19 -14.67
CA ARG A 440 2.37 -11.78 -16.07
C ARG A 440 1.04 -11.25 -16.58
N VAL A 441 1.07 -10.15 -17.30
CA VAL A 441 -0.15 -9.57 -17.91
C VAL A 441 -0.67 -10.49 -19.01
N HIS A 442 -1.95 -10.87 -18.91
CA HIS A 442 -2.57 -11.81 -19.85
C HIS A 442 -2.50 -11.33 -21.30
N GLY A 443 -1.84 -12.14 -22.15
CA GLY A 443 -1.70 -11.89 -23.58
C GLY A 443 -0.75 -10.75 -23.96
N ILE A 444 0.11 -10.34 -23.05
CA ILE A 444 1.23 -9.43 -23.28
C ILE A 444 2.52 -10.11 -22.84
N ASP A 445 3.47 -10.23 -23.76
CA ASP A 445 4.77 -10.81 -23.45
C ASP A 445 5.67 -9.79 -22.74
N ASN A 446 6.60 -10.27 -21.91
CA ASN A 446 7.63 -9.47 -21.24
C ASN A 446 7.11 -8.37 -20.30
N LEU A 447 5.86 -8.51 -19.79
CA LEU A 447 5.25 -7.55 -18.89
C LEU A 447 4.71 -8.22 -17.63
N TRP A 448 5.16 -7.75 -16.47
CA TRP A 448 4.70 -8.17 -15.15
C TRP A 448 4.10 -7.00 -14.37
N VAL A 449 3.16 -7.29 -13.48
CA VAL A 449 2.68 -6.36 -12.44
C VAL A 449 3.00 -6.97 -11.09
N ILE A 450 3.82 -6.27 -10.28
CA ILE A 450 4.26 -6.75 -8.97
C ILE A 450 4.09 -5.62 -7.94
N ASP A 451 2.85 -5.39 -7.53
CA ASP A 451 2.47 -4.49 -6.45
C ASP A 451 1.06 -4.83 -5.93
N GLY A 452 0.46 -3.96 -5.11
CA GLY A 452 -0.85 -4.20 -4.52
C GLY A 452 -2.01 -4.28 -5.54
N SER A 453 -1.80 -3.91 -6.81
CA SER A 453 -2.83 -4.05 -7.84
C SER A 453 -3.21 -5.51 -8.13
N ILE A 454 -2.30 -6.46 -7.90
CA ILE A 454 -2.56 -7.87 -8.23
C ILE A 454 -3.43 -8.61 -7.22
N LEU A 455 -3.68 -8.06 -6.03
CA LEU A 455 -4.49 -8.71 -4.99
C LEU A 455 -5.96 -8.81 -5.46
N PRO A 456 -6.53 -10.00 -5.70
CA PRO A 456 -7.92 -10.13 -6.14
C PRO A 456 -8.94 -9.68 -5.08
N ALA A 457 -8.51 -9.71 -3.81
CA ALA A 457 -9.24 -9.17 -2.68
C ALA A 457 -8.24 -8.58 -1.69
N ILE A 458 -8.64 -7.52 -0.99
CA ILE A 458 -7.83 -6.93 0.07
C ILE A 458 -7.62 -7.92 1.21
N THR A 459 -6.45 -7.89 1.84
CA THR A 459 -6.15 -8.70 3.02
C THR A 459 -6.93 -8.23 4.24
N SER A 460 -7.17 -9.13 5.18
CA SER A 460 -7.89 -8.83 6.45
C SER A 460 -7.07 -7.99 7.44
N ARG A 461 -5.91 -7.50 7.02
CA ARG A 461 -5.00 -6.56 7.70
C ARG A 461 -4.52 -5.51 6.70
N GLY A 462 -3.92 -4.42 7.18
CA GLY A 462 -3.30 -3.42 6.31
C GLY A 462 -2.31 -4.08 5.32
N PRO A 463 -2.33 -3.75 4.02
CA PRO A 463 -1.65 -4.53 2.98
C PRO A 463 -0.14 -4.30 2.88
N HIS A 464 0.47 -3.41 3.68
CA HIS A 464 1.87 -3.01 3.48
C HIS A 464 2.85 -4.19 3.56
N ALA A 465 2.82 -4.99 4.65
CA ALA A 465 3.69 -6.17 4.78
C ALA A 465 3.45 -7.17 3.64
N THR A 466 2.19 -7.36 3.25
CA THR A 466 1.80 -8.23 2.13
C THR A 466 2.38 -7.71 0.80
N VAL A 467 2.35 -6.41 0.53
CA VAL A 467 2.92 -5.85 -0.72
C VAL A 467 4.45 -5.99 -0.75
N VAL A 468 5.12 -5.86 0.39
CA VAL A 468 6.57 -6.12 0.48
C VAL A 468 6.87 -7.60 0.23
N MET A 469 6.08 -8.51 0.81
CA MET A 469 6.16 -9.95 0.56
C MET A 469 5.91 -10.31 -0.91
N ILE A 470 4.90 -9.69 -1.55
CA ILE A 470 4.65 -9.85 -2.99
C ILE A 470 5.90 -9.50 -3.80
N GLY A 471 6.57 -8.39 -3.49
CA GLY A 471 7.83 -8.01 -4.14
C GLY A 471 8.91 -9.07 -3.98
N HIS A 472 9.04 -9.66 -2.78
CA HIS A 472 10.01 -10.71 -2.49
C HIS A 472 9.67 -12.00 -3.25
N ARG A 473 8.43 -12.48 -3.16
CA ARG A 473 7.97 -13.72 -3.78
C ARG A 473 7.99 -13.64 -5.31
N ALA A 474 7.41 -12.58 -5.86
CA ALA A 474 7.19 -12.49 -7.31
C ALA A 474 8.45 -12.13 -8.10
N ALA A 475 9.52 -11.62 -7.48
CA ALA A 475 10.79 -11.42 -8.15
C ALA A 475 11.35 -12.73 -8.76
N GLU A 476 10.98 -13.89 -8.21
CA GLU A 476 11.38 -15.21 -8.75
C GLU A 476 10.70 -15.52 -10.10
N PHE A 477 9.56 -14.91 -10.38
CA PHE A 477 8.81 -15.14 -11.62
C PHE A 477 9.34 -14.32 -12.80
N VAL A 478 10.19 -13.33 -12.54
CA VAL A 478 10.80 -12.45 -13.55
C VAL A 478 12.17 -12.97 -14.02
N ARG A 479 12.78 -13.90 -13.29
CA ARG A 479 14.10 -14.50 -13.60
C ARG A 479 14.10 -15.33 -14.88
#